data_8bab2b3c0c730a849d0ad18eadd35494
#
_entry.id   8bab2b3c0c730a849d0ad18eadd35494
#
_cell.length_a   1.000
_cell.length_b   1.000
_cell.length_c   1.000
_cell.angle_alpha   90.00
_cell.angle_beta   90.00
_cell.angle_gamma   90.00
#
_symmetry.space_group_name_H-M   'P 1'
#
loop_
_entity.id
_entity.type
_entity.pdbx_description
1 polymer ?
#
loop_
_entity_poly.entity_id
_entity_poly.type
_entity_poly.pdbx_seq_one_letter_code
_entity_poly.pdbx_strand_id
1 'polypeptide(L)'
;MTTLADVAAAAGVSKAAASLVLSGKFEGRVSERKAERVRMAADELGYVRDAIAGGMRNGRTRTIGVIGERVLSTPYAVSMIDAVLSTSQSLGWSVLLTDAGRDGVAAKEAVREMVARRVGQVVIASMYHRVVPVPEQIKDVVVLNGVADRPGVPGVVPDERQGASDAVAHLVDLGHRRIGYLGHDDAESIAVRERSDS
;
A
#
# COMPACT_ATOMS: atom_id res chain seq x y z
N MET A 1 22.52 -8.74 17.38
CA MET A 1 21.96 -8.47 16.03
C MET A 1 23.12 -8.33 15.07
N THR A 2 23.19 -9.16 14.03
CA THR A 2 24.31 -9.17 13.07
C THR A 2 24.36 -7.85 12.30
N THR A 3 25.55 -7.29 12.17
CA THR A 3 25.78 -6.00 11.50
C THR A 3 26.42 -6.17 10.13
N LEU A 4 26.36 -5.15 9.28
CA LEU A 4 27.07 -5.12 8.01
C LEU A 4 28.61 -5.27 8.20
N ALA A 5 29.14 -4.85 9.35
CA ALA A 5 30.55 -5.00 9.68
C ALA A 5 30.92 -6.47 9.92
N ASP A 6 30.05 -7.24 10.57
CA ASP A 6 30.27 -8.68 10.80
C ASP A 6 30.25 -9.44 9.48
N VAL A 7 29.31 -9.13 8.57
CA VAL A 7 29.31 -9.73 7.22
C VAL A 7 30.57 -9.38 6.43
N ALA A 8 31.01 -8.12 6.48
CA ALA A 8 32.20 -7.69 5.78
C ALA A 8 33.47 -8.41 6.31
N ALA A 9 33.57 -8.58 7.63
CA ALA A 9 34.65 -9.31 8.27
C ALA A 9 34.66 -10.79 7.88
N ALA A 10 33.51 -11.47 7.97
CA ALA A 10 33.34 -12.86 7.59
C ALA A 10 33.67 -13.12 6.09
N ALA A 11 33.21 -12.21 5.22
CA ALA A 11 33.50 -12.28 3.80
C ALA A 11 34.92 -11.81 3.40
N GLY A 12 35.73 -11.26 4.32
CA GLY A 12 37.06 -10.74 4.05
C GLY A 12 37.07 -9.59 3.03
N VAL A 13 36.13 -8.64 3.18
CA VAL A 13 36.00 -7.46 2.31
C VAL A 13 35.77 -6.20 3.16
N SER A 14 35.90 -5.02 2.53
CA SER A 14 35.53 -3.78 3.21
C SER A 14 34.02 -3.64 3.41
N LYS A 15 33.59 -2.92 4.45
CA LYS A 15 32.18 -2.61 4.69
C LYS A 15 31.51 -1.93 3.48
N ALA A 16 32.25 -1.10 2.74
CA ALA A 16 31.78 -0.47 1.51
C ALA A 16 31.51 -1.50 0.40
N ALA A 17 32.43 -2.48 0.22
CA ALA A 17 32.24 -3.55 -0.76
C ALA A 17 31.05 -4.44 -0.38
N ALA A 18 30.92 -4.85 0.89
CA ALA A 18 29.76 -5.60 1.36
C ALA A 18 28.43 -4.84 1.12
N SER A 19 28.41 -3.54 1.39
CA SER A 19 27.23 -2.69 1.12
C SER A 19 26.88 -2.63 -0.36
N LEU A 20 27.87 -2.51 -1.25
CA LEU A 20 27.63 -2.51 -2.70
C LEU A 20 27.03 -3.84 -3.17
N VAL A 21 27.57 -4.96 -2.71
CA VAL A 21 27.07 -6.29 -3.07
C VAL A 21 25.64 -6.48 -2.59
N LEU A 22 25.37 -6.25 -1.31
CA LEU A 22 24.06 -6.45 -0.73
C LEU A 22 23.02 -5.43 -1.23
N SER A 23 23.46 -4.36 -1.90
CA SER A 23 22.57 -3.40 -2.58
C SER A 23 22.38 -3.67 -4.07
N GLY A 24 23.00 -4.71 -4.63
CA GLY A 24 22.94 -5.01 -6.06
C GLY A 24 23.71 -4.04 -6.96
N LYS A 25 24.57 -3.16 -6.38
CA LYS A 25 25.29 -2.10 -7.11
C LYS A 25 26.78 -2.39 -7.24
N PHE A 26 27.15 -3.66 -7.29
CA PHE A 26 28.55 -4.11 -7.23
C PHE A 26 29.18 -4.32 -8.61
N GLU A 27 28.42 -4.39 -9.69
CA GLU A 27 28.94 -4.61 -11.05
C GLU A 27 30.02 -3.58 -11.41
N GLY A 28 31.13 -4.07 -11.94
CA GLY A 28 32.32 -3.26 -12.27
C GLY A 28 33.10 -2.70 -11.07
N ARG A 29 32.65 -2.97 -9.82
CA ARG A 29 33.28 -2.43 -8.60
C ARG A 29 33.78 -3.52 -7.65
N VAL A 30 33.13 -4.67 -7.65
CA VAL A 30 33.51 -5.84 -6.83
C VAL A 30 33.44 -7.06 -7.73
N SER A 31 34.48 -7.92 -7.67
CA SER A 31 34.50 -9.17 -8.46
C SER A 31 33.38 -10.12 -8.00
N GLU A 32 32.83 -10.91 -8.92
CA GLU A 32 31.76 -11.88 -8.63
C GLU A 32 32.12 -12.83 -7.51
N ARG A 33 33.40 -13.32 -7.50
CA ARG A 33 33.91 -14.19 -6.42
C ARG A 33 33.83 -13.54 -5.02
N LYS A 34 34.04 -12.22 -4.92
CA LYS A 34 33.88 -11.49 -3.65
C LYS A 34 32.41 -11.25 -3.35
N ALA A 35 31.59 -11.00 -4.36
CA ALA A 35 30.15 -10.81 -4.20
C ALA A 35 29.50 -12.09 -3.66
N GLU A 36 29.88 -13.26 -4.19
CA GLU A 36 29.36 -14.54 -3.71
C GLU A 36 29.73 -14.80 -2.24
N ARG A 37 30.98 -14.54 -1.85
CA ARG A 37 31.39 -14.66 -0.44
C ARG A 37 30.58 -13.74 0.50
N VAL A 38 30.26 -12.55 0.04
CA VAL A 38 29.44 -11.62 0.84
C VAL A 38 28.01 -12.14 0.98
N ARG A 39 27.41 -12.70 -0.07
CA ARG A 39 26.05 -13.28 -0.01
C ARG A 39 26.03 -14.47 0.95
N MET A 40 26.98 -15.41 0.80
CA MET A 40 27.10 -16.55 1.70
C MET A 40 27.28 -16.14 3.16
N ALA A 41 28.20 -15.21 3.45
CA ALA A 41 28.40 -14.71 4.80
C ALA A 41 27.13 -14.01 5.37
N ALA A 42 26.38 -13.30 4.54
CA ALA A 42 25.12 -12.69 4.96
C ALA A 42 24.06 -13.73 5.32
N ASP A 43 23.92 -14.77 4.52
CA ASP A 43 22.99 -15.87 4.74
C ASP A 43 23.37 -16.69 5.98
N GLU A 44 24.64 -17.08 6.14
CA GLU A 44 25.13 -17.83 7.29
C GLU A 44 24.98 -17.08 8.62
N LEU A 45 25.18 -15.77 8.59
CA LEU A 45 25.04 -14.90 9.77
C LEU A 45 23.60 -14.43 10.02
N GLY A 46 22.64 -14.80 9.16
CA GLY A 46 21.26 -14.33 9.23
C GLY A 46 21.16 -12.81 9.14
N TYR A 47 22.05 -12.18 8.36
CA TYR A 47 22.07 -10.73 8.21
C TYR A 47 20.90 -10.25 7.34
N VAL A 48 20.01 -9.51 7.95
CA VAL A 48 18.94 -8.79 7.22
C VAL A 48 19.38 -7.36 7.04
N ARG A 49 19.45 -6.93 5.78
CA ARG A 49 19.77 -5.54 5.46
C ARG A 49 18.74 -4.60 6.06
N ASP A 50 19.18 -3.63 6.82
CA ASP A 50 18.32 -2.57 7.31
C ASP A 50 17.80 -1.73 6.11
N ALA A 51 16.53 -1.93 5.79
CA ALA A 51 15.85 -1.21 4.71
C ALA A 51 15.82 0.31 4.97
N ILE A 52 15.85 0.72 6.24
CA ILE A 52 15.88 2.12 6.64
C ILE A 52 17.22 2.73 6.32
N ALA A 53 18.32 2.06 6.66
CA ALA A 53 19.68 2.53 6.35
C ALA A 53 19.97 2.59 4.84
N GLY A 54 19.34 1.69 4.05
CA GLY A 54 19.46 1.67 2.58
C GLY A 54 18.57 2.69 1.87
N GLY A 55 17.45 3.09 2.47
CA GLY A 55 16.49 4.08 1.96
C GLY A 55 16.85 5.53 2.24
N MET A 56 17.83 5.78 3.11
CA MET A 56 18.19 7.12 3.59
C MET A 56 18.72 8.11 2.53
N ARG A 57 18.81 7.72 1.26
CA ARG A 57 19.25 8.65 0.22
C ARG A 57 18.26 9.79 -0.06
N ASN A 58 16.96 9.59 0.31
CA ASN A 58 15.89 10.59 0.17
C ASN A 58 15.04 10.73 1.46
N GLY A 59 15.48 10.20 2.60
CA GLY A 59 14.75 10.32 3.87
C GLY A 59 13.48 9.46 3.97
N ARG A 60 13.15 8.65 2.97
CA ARG A 60 11.97 7.78 2.91
C ARG A 60 12.34 6.31 2.75
N THR A 61 11.52 5.42 3.30
CA THR A 61 11.65 3.97 3.11
C THR A 61 10.92 3.52 1.84
N ARG A 62 11.29 2.36 1.30
CA ARG A 62 10.49 1.68 0.27
C ARG A 62 9.31 0.93 0.92
N THR A 63 8.52 1.67 1.67
CA THR A 63 7.36 1.14 2.37
C THR A 63 6.14 1.98 2.01
N ILE A 64 5.07 1.32 1.62
CA ILE A 64 3.75 1.92 1.45
C ILE A 64 3.02 1.76 2.78
N GLY A 65 2.51 2.86 3.33
CA GLY A 65 1.59 2.81 4.46
C GLY A 65 0.17 2.64 3.94
N VAL A 66 -0.57 1.69 4.49
CA VAL A 66 -2.00 1.53 4.21
C VAL A 66 -2.76 1.83 5.50
N ILE A 67 -3.59 2.86 5.46
CA ILE A 67 -4.51 3.19 6.54
C ILE A 67 -5.89 2.71 6.11
N GLY A 68 -6.36 1.64 6.73
CA GLY A 68 -7.62 0.99 6.40
C GLY A 68 -8.72 1.29 7.40
N GLU A 69 -9.91 1.61 6.93
CA GLU A 69 -11.10 1.68 7.76
C GLU A 69 -11.91 0.41 7.58
N ARG A 70 -11.84 -0.53 8.54
CA ARG A 70 -12.58 -1.80 8.53
C ARG A 70 -12.38 -2.63 7.25
N VAL A 71 -11.30 -2.40 6.53
CA VAL A 71 -11.05 -3.06 5.23
C VAL A 71 -10.82 -4.57 5.33
N LEU A 72 -10.57 -5.10 6.53
CA LEU A 72 -10.40 -6.53 6.75
C LEU A 72 -11.71 -7.25 7.12
N SER A 73 -12.85 -6.56 7.13
CA SER A 73 -14.12 -7.09 7.61
C SER A 73 -15.03 -7.67 6.51
N THR A 74 -14.70 -7.44 5.24
CA THR A 74 -15.51 -7.94 4.10
C THR A 74 -14.65 -8.48 2.98
N PRO A 75 -15.15 -9.49 2.22
CA PRO A 75 -14.41 -10.06 1.09
C PRO A 75 -13.99 -9.03 0.05
N TYR A 76 -14.84 -8.07 -0.27
CA TYR A 76 -14.54 -6.99 -1.22
C TYR A 76 -13.30 -6.17 -0.80
N ALA A 77 -13.31 -5.69 0.44
CA ALA A 77 -12.22 -4.88 0.95
C ALA A 77 -10.93 -5.68 1.14
N VAL A 78 -11.03 -6.96 1.51
CA VAL A 78 -9.89 -7.88 1.59
C VAL A 78 -9.23 -8.03 0.22
N SER A 79 -9.99 -8.22 -0.85
CA SER A 79 -9.44 -8.32 -2.21
C SER A 79 -8.72 -7.04 -2.66
N MET A 80 -9.24 -5.88 -2.26
CA MET A 80 -8.59 -4.59 -2.52
C MET A 80 -7.22 -4.49 -1.82
N ILE A 81 -7.14 -4.92 -0.56
CA ILE A 81 -5.88 -4.94 0.19
C ILE A 81 -4.91 -5.97 -0.38
N ASP A 82 -5.38 -7.15 -0.77
CA ASP A 82 -4.56 -8.18 -1.41
C ASP A 82 -3.92 -7.66 -2.71
N ALA A 83 -4.67 -6.92 -3.53
CA ALA A 83 -4.15 -6.27 -4.72
C ALA A 83 -3.05 -5.24 -4.41
N VAL A 84 -3.20 -4.46 -3.33
CA VAL A 84 -2.15 -3.53 -2.87
C VAL A 84 -0.91 -4.29 -2.43
N LEU A 85 -1.07 -5.37 -1.67
CA LEU A 85 0.05 -6.19 -1.17
C LEU A 85 0.82 -6.84 -2.33
N SER A 86 0.12 -7.55 -3.22
CA SER A 86 0.72 -8.27 -4.35
C SER A 86 1.44 -7.32 -5.32
N THR A 87 0.82 -6.19 -5.65
CA THR A 87 1.42 -5.18 -6.52
C THR A 87 2.65 -4.54 -5.87
N SER A 88 2.56 -4.18 -4.59
CA SER A 88 3.69 -3.61 -3.87
C SER A 88 4.87 -4.58 -3.83
N GLN A 89 4.62 -5.85 -3.53
CA GLN A 89 5.64 -6.89 -3.48
C GLN A 89 6.32 -7.09 -4.84
N SER A 90 5.57 -7.12 -5.94
CA SER A 90 6.11 -7.25 -7.29
C SER A 90 7.04 -6.09 -7.67
N LEU A 91 6.82 -4.91 -7.11
CA LEU A 91 7.64 -3.71 -7.28
C LEU A 91 8.78 -3.59 -6.26
N GLY A 92 8.94 -4.57 -5.36
CA GLY A 92 9.96 -4.58 -4.31
C GLY A 92 9.69 -3.55 -3.19
N TRP A 93 8.41 -3.26 -2.92
CA TRP A 93 7.98 -2.43 -1.81
C TRP A 93 7.40 -3.28 -0.68
N SER A 94 7.62 -2.87 0.55
CA SER A 94 6.95 -3.41 1.73
C SER A 94 5.64 -2.66 1.99
N VAL A 95 4.71 -3.30 2.67
CA VAL A 95 3.45 -2.65 3.09
C VAL A 95 3.35 -2.67 4.60
N LEU A 96 3.01 -1.52 5.17
CA LEU A 96 2.62 -1.37 6.56
C LEU A 96 1.12 -1.07 6.61
N LEU A 97 0.32 -2.02 7.07
CA LEU A 97 -1.13 -1.86 7.22
C LEU A 97 -1.48 -1.51 8.65
N THR A 98 -2.27 -0.46 8.82
CA THR A 98 -2.81 -0.01 10.12
C THR A 98 -4.31 0.19 10.00
N ASP A 99 -5.08 -0.29 10.96
CA ASP A 99 -6.52 -0.04 11.03
C ASP A 99 -6.78 1.32 11.69
N ALA A 100 -7.51 2.17 11.00
CA ALA A 100 -7.93 3.49 11.50
C ALA A 100 -9.15 3.42 12.44
N GLY A 101 -9.76 2.24 12.59
CA GLY A 101 -10.98 2.09 13.38
C GLY A 101 -12.14 2.93 12.83
N ARG A 102 -13.06 3.28 13.73
CA ARG A 102 -14.20 4.17 13.43
C ARG A 102 -14.07 5.56 14.06
N ASP A 103 -13.11 5.72 14.95
CA ASP A 103 -12.92 6.96 15.69
C ASP A 103 -11.73 7.78 15.16
N GLY A 104 -11.81 9.08 15.29
CA GLY A 104 -10.75 9.97 14.86
C GLY A 104 -9.45 9.85 15.69
N VAL A 105 -9.45 9.10 16.79
CA VAL A 105 -8.28 8.87 17.64
C VAL A 105 -7.38 7.84 16.98
N ALA A 106 -7.92 6.68 16.62
CA ALA A 106 -7.18 5.62 15.93
C ALA A 106 -6.65 6.11 14.57
N ALA A 107 -7.43 6.90 13.83
CA ALA A 107 -6.99 7.51 12.58
C ALA A 107 -5.78 8.44 12.77
N LYS A 108 -5.78 9.29 13.80
CA LYS A 108 -4.64 10.16 14.13
C LYS A 108 -3.40 9.36 14.51
N GLU A 109 -3.56 8.28 15.26
CA GLU A 109 -2.45 7.42 15.66
C GLU A 109 -1.86 6.68 14.45
N ALA A 110 -2.70 6.15 13.56
CA ALA A 110 -2.27 5.56 12.30
C ALA A 110 -1.39 6.53 11.47
N VAL A 111 -1.81 7.79 11.35
CA VAL A 111 -1.03 8.83 10.68
C VAL A 111 0.32 9.08 11.36
N ARG A 112 0.34 9.18 12.69
CA ARG A 112 1.58 9.37 13.46
C ARG A 112 2.55 8.22 13.24
N GLU A 113 2.04 7.00 13.21
CA GLU A 113 2.84 5.80 12.95
C GLU A 113 3.45 5.83 11.54
N MET A 114 2.68 6.19 10.51
CA MET A 114 3.17 6.32 9.13
C MET A 114 4.31 7.36 9.04
N VAL A 115 4.13 8.51 9.68
CA VAL A 115 5.15 9.58 9.73
C VAL A 115 6.40 9.13 10.50
N ALA A 116 6.24 8.50 11.66
CA ALA A 116 7.34 8.02 12.49
C ALA A 116 8.19 6.95 11.77
N ARG A 117 7.54 6.08 11.00
CA ARG A 117 8.20 5.03 10.21
C ARG A 117 8.71 5.50 8.85
N ARG A 118 8.54 6.78 8.52
CA ARG A 118 9.02 7.40 7.27
C ARG A 118 8.55 6.64 6.02
N VAL A 119 7.29 6.21 6.01
CA VAL A 119 6.73 5.55 4.83
C VAL A 119 6.87 6.43 3.59
N GLY A 120 7.11 5.81 2.44
CA GLY A 120 7.34 6.54 1.20
C GLY A 120 6.08 7.19 0.65
N GLN A 121 4.98 6.44 0.68
CA GLN A 121 3.67 6.83 0.18
C GLN A 121 2.59 6.23 1.07
N VAL A 122 1.40 6.83 1.07
CA VAL A 122 0.27 6.34 1.86
C VAL A 122 -0.93 6.04 0.96
N VAL A 123 -1.59 4.94 1.25
CA VAL A 123 -2.89 4.58 0.70
C VAL A 123 -3.90 4.65 1.84
N ILE A 124 -4.97 5.42 1.66
CA ILE A 124 -6.11 5.41 2.57
C ILE A 124 -7.20 4.56 1.91
N ALA A 125 -7.54 3.44 2.52
CA ALA A 125 -8.52 2.50 1.99
C ALA A 125 -9.81 2.59 2.80
N SER A 126 -10.89 3.00 2.14
CA SER A 126 -12.22 3.09 2.74
C SER A 126 -13.03 1.82 2.46
N MET A 127 -13.80 1.38 3.46
CA MET A 127 -14.75 0.29 3.28
C MET A 127 -15.92 0.68 2.36
N TYR A 128 -16.27 1.96 2.33
CA TYR A 128 -17.41 2.48 1.60
C TYR A 128 -16.98 3.60 0.65
N HIS A 129 -17.61 3.67 -0.52
CA HIS A 129 -17.42 4.78 -1.45
C HIS A 129 -18.09 6.04 -0.89
N ARG A 130 -17.29 6.88 -0.26
CA ARG A 130 -17.71 8.11 0.43
C ARG A 130 -16.60 9.16 0.41
N VAL A 131 -16.89 10.34 0.93
CA VAL A 131 -15.84 11.33 1.20
C VAL A 131 -14.99 10.88 2.39
N VAL A 132 -13.68 10.87 2.21
CA VAL A 132 -12.67 10.39 3.17
C VAL A 132 -11.82 11.56 3.63
N PRO A 133 -11.71 11.83 4.94
CA PRO A 133 -10.81 12.87 5.44
C PRO A 133 -9.36 12.46 5.24
N VAL A 134 -8.59 13.33 4.59
CA VAL A 134 -7.16 13.12 4.32
C VAL A 134 -6.33 14.07 5.17
N PRO A 135 -5.57 13.58 6.17
CA PRO A 135 -4.74 14.41 7.03
C PRO A 135 -3.69 15.21 6.26
N GLU A 136 -3.53 16.49 6.61
CA GLU A 136 -2.60 17.41 5.93
C GLU A 136 -1.13 16.99 6.03
N GLN A 137 -0.79 16.23 7.08
CA GLN A 137 0.55 15.71 7.32
C GLN A 137 1.00 14.71 6.26
N ILE A 138 0.05 14.08 5.54
CA ILE A 138 0.29 13.11 4.48
C ILE A 138 0.19 13.82 3.14
N LYS A 139 1.32 13.97 2.45
CA LYS A 139 1.39 14.67 1.16
C LYS A 139 1.21 13.74 -0.04
N ASP A 140 1.91 12.60 0.00
CA ASP A 140 1.86 11.60 -1.08
C ASP A 140 0.86 10.51 -0.70
N VAL A 141 -0.39 10.70 -1.10
CA VAL A 141 -1.52 9.83 -0.72
C VAL A 141 -2.41 9.52 -1.91
N VAL A 142 -2.94 8.32 -1.91
CA VAL A 142 -4.01 7.84 -2.81
C VAL A 142 -5.17 7.34 -1.96
N VAL A 143 -6.39 7.64 -2.34
CA VAL A 143 -7.60 7.11 -1.68
C VAL A 143 -8.15 5.94 -2.50
N LEU A 144 -8.38 4.79 -1.88
CA LEU A 144 -9.05 3.64 -2.47
C LEU A 144 -10.48 3.53 -1.95
N ASN A 145 -11.42 3.32 -2.86
CA ASN A 145 -12.85 3.20 -2.59
C ASN A 145 -13.43 4.40 -1.84
N GLY A 146 -12.96 5.59 -2.20
CA GLY A 146 -13.43 6.84 -1.63
C GLY A 146 -12.91 8.06 -2.38
N VAL A 147 -13.46 9.21 -2.03
CA VAL A 147 -13.07 10.51 -2.57
C VAL A 147 -12.47 11.35 -1.44
N ALA A 148 -11.31 11.94 -1.67
CA ALA A 148 -10.70 12.79 -0.66
C ALA A 148 -11.53 14.06 -0.39
N ASP A 149 -11.54 14.52 0.87
CA ASP A 149 -12.18 15.76 1.31
C ASP A 149 -11.46 17.04 0.84
N ARG A 150 -10.33 16.90 0.15
CA ARG A 150 -9.53 18.01 -0.39
C ARG A 150 -9.13 17.76 -1.85
N PRO A 151 -8.96 18.83 -2.66
CA PRO A 151 -8.57 18.70 -4.06
C PRO A 151 -7.12 18.20 -4.24
N GLY A 152 -6.84 17.63 -5.42
CA GLY A 152 -5.50 17.23 -5.82
C GLY A 152 -5.03 15.88 -5.24
N VAL A 153 -5.86 15.19 -4.47
CA VAL A 153 -5.58 13.82 -4.01
C VAL A 153 -6.22 12.83 -4.99
N PRO A 154 -5.42 11.96 -5.63
CA PRO A 154 -5.96 10.95 -6.52
C PRO A 154 -6.79 9.90 -5.76
N GLY A 155 -7.88 9.45 -6.39
CA GLY A 155 -8.74 8.39 -5.89
C GLY A 155 -8.94 7.30 -6.93
N VAL A 156 -9.17 6.08 -6.48
CA VAL A 156 -9.59 4.94 -7.29
C VAL A 156 -10.89 4.42 -6.71
N VAL A 157 -11.94 4.48 -7.51
CA VAL A 157 -13.29 4.07 -7.12
C VAL A 157 -13.90 3.18 -8.21
N PRO A 158 -14.86 2.32 -7.87
CA PRO A 158 -15.68 1.65 -8.88
C PRO A 158 -16.50 2.67 -9.69
N ASP A 159 -16.74 2.37 -10.97
CA ASP A 159 -17.71 3.10 -11.76
C ASP A 159 -19.13 2.59 -11.40
N GLU A 160 -19.69 3.17 -10.35
CA GLU A 160 -20.94 2.73 -9.77
C GLU A 160 -22.12 2.93 -10.72
N ARG A 161 -22.11 4.03 -11.46
CA ARG A 161 -23.15 4.37 -12.43
C ARG A 161 -23.12 3.41 -13.62
N GLN A 162 -21.95 3.20 -14.21
CA GLN A 162 -21.82 2.28 -15.33
C GLN A 162 -22.19 0.84 -14.91
N GLY A 163 -21.69 0.39 -13.75
CA GLY A 163 -22.00 -0.95 -13.24
C GLY A 163 -23.51 -1.17 -13.02
N ALA A 164 -24.23 -0.17 -12.51
CA ALA A 164 -25.68 -0.27 -12.33
C ALA A 164 -26.41 -0.27 -13.68
N SER A 165 -26.04 0.63 -14.60
CA SER A 165 -26.58 0.67 -15.96
C SER A 165 -26.38 -0.67 -16.70
N ASP A 166 -25.20 -1.25 -16.62
CA ASP A 166 -24.86 -2.55 -17.24
C ASP A 166 -25.71 -3.69 -16.65
N ALA A 167 -25.92 -3.68 -15.33
CA ALA A 167 -26.77 -4.68 -14.67
C ALA A 167 -28.23 -4.61 -15.14
N VAL A 168 -28.78 -3.40 -15.25
CA VAL A 168 -30.15 -3.19 -15.75
C VAL A 168 -30.24 -3.57 -17.24
N ALA A 169 -29.29 -3.15 -18.07
CA ALA A 169 -29.24 -3.49 -19.48
C ALA A 169 -29.22 -5.01 -19.69
N HIS A 170 -28.41 -5.72 -18.92
CA HIS A 170 -28.32 -7.18 -18.96
C HIS A 170 -29.69 -7.83 -18.66
N LEU A 171 -30.43 -7.36 -17.66
CA LEU A 171 -31.77 -7.89 -17.36
C LEU A 171 -32.76 -7.57 -18.49
N VAL A 172 -32.70 -6.38 -19.08
CA VAL A 172 -33.55 -6.02 -20.22
C VAL A 172 -33.28 -6.88 -21.44
N ASP A 173 -32.02 -7.14 -21.73
CA ASP A 173 -31.59 -8.02 -22.86
C ASP A 173 -32.05 -9.47 -22.68
N LEU A 174 -32.13 -9.95 -21.43
CA LEU A 174 -32.71 -11.25 -21.09
C LEU A 174 -34.26 -11.26 -21.15
N GLY A 175 -34.88 -10.14 -21.53
CA GLY A 175 -36.34 -10.04 -21.72
C GLY A 175 -37.13 -9.62 -20.48
N HIS A 176 -36.47 -9.33 -19.36
CA HIS A 176 -37.16 -8.84 -18.17
C HIS A 176 -37.77 -7.45 -18.43
N ARG A 177 -39.02 -7.23 -18.00
CA ARG A 177 -39.75 -5.96 -18.16
C ARG A 177 -40.22 -5.39 -16.83
N ARG A 178 -40.19 -6.17 -15.78
CA ARG A 178 -40.53 -5.76 -14.40
C ARG A 178 -39.33 -5.99 -13.53
N ILE A 179 -38.52 -4.94 -13.37
CA ILE A 179 -37.28 -4.96 -12.62
C ILE A 179 -37.50 -4.17 -11.33
N GLY A 180 -37.17 -4.76 -10.20
CA GLY A 180 -37.18 -4.09 -8.90
C GLY A 180 -35.78 -3.77 -8.43
N TYR A 181 -35.58 -2.59 -7.87
CA TYR A 181 -34.34 -2.20 -7.22
C TYR A 181 -34.51 -2.27 -5.69
N LEU A 182 -33.62 -3.00 -5.04
CA LEU A 182 -33.52 -3.03 -3.58
C LEU A 182 -32.21 -2.38 -3.16
N GLY A 183 -32.30 -1.18 -2.64
CA GLY A 183 -31.20 -0.41 -2.07
C GLY A 183 -31.35 -0.23 -0.57
N HIS A 184 -30.36 0.36 0.06
CA HIS A 184 -30.49 0.87 1.42
C HIS A 184 -30.33 2.39 1.41
N ASP A 185 -30.89 3.05 2.41
CA ASP A 185 -30.81 4.51 2.54
C ASP A 185 -29.56 4.88 3.35
N ASP A 186 -28.55 5.40 2.64
CA ASP A 186 -27.33 5.93 3.23
C ASP A 186 -26.90 7.20 2.49
N ALA A 187 -27.24 8.34 3.07
CA ALA A 187 -26.98 9.66 2.48
C ALA A 187 -25.47 9.96 2.32
N GLU A 188 -24.62 9.30 3.09
CA GLU A 188 -23.15 9.49 3.00
C GLU A 188 -22.52 8.60 1.92
N SER A 189 -23.23 7.57 1.46
CA SER A 189 -22.72 6.65 0.45
C SER A 189 -22.85 7.23 -0.96
N ILE A 190 -21.72 7.52 -1.58
CA ILE A 190 -21.67 7.92 -2.99
C ILE A 190 -22.15 6.75 -3.87
N ALA A 191 -21.76 5.52 -3.55
CA ALA A 191 -22.17 4.32 -4.29
C ALA A 191 -23.69 4.16 -4.37
N VAL A 192 -24.39 4.35 -3.23
CA VAL A 192 -25.85 4.24 -3.19
C VAL A 192 -26.48 5.26 -4.13
N ARG A 193 -26.08 6.52 -4.05
CA ARG A 193 -26.60 7.59 -4.89
C ARG A 193 -26.30 7.34 -6.37
N GLU A 194 -25.07 7.05 -6.73
CA GLU A 194 -24.67 6.83 -8.13
C GLU A 194 -25.38 5.64 -8.77
N ARG A 195 -25.65 4.57 -8.00
CA ARG A 195 -26.39 3.39 -8.49
C ARG A 195 -27.88 3.62 -8.62
N SER A 196 -28.46 4.48 -7.78
CA SER A 196 -29.90 4.78 -7.85
C SER A 196 -30.26 5.82 -8.91
N ASP A 197 -29.33 6.69 -9.28
CA ASP A 197 -29.50 7.76 -10.27
C ASP A 197 -29.15 7.30 -11.71
N SER A 198 -28.75 6.05 -11.91
CA SER A 198 -28.42 5.46 -13.22
C SER A 198 -29.60 4.65 -13.81
#